data_6798c03b9c7f7cd1c73608bdfb085b99
#
_entry.id   6798c03b9c7f7cd1c73608bdfb085b99
#
_cell.length_a   1.000
_cell.length_b   1.000
_cell.length_c   1.000
_cell.angle_alpha   90.00
_cell.angle_beta   90.00
_cell.angle_gamma   90.00
#
_symmetry.space_group_name_H-M   'P 1'
#
loop_
_entity.id
_entity.type
_entity.pdbx_description
1 polymer ?
#
loop_
_entity_poly.entity_id
_entity_poly.type
_entity_poly.pdbx_seq_one_letter_code
_entity_poly.pdbx_strand_id
1 'polypeptide(L)'
;DGRVYRKISYGSLLDIFVLDMRSYKDRNPDSGASATKPGHILGAKQEKWLIDGVKKSTATWKIIANDLPLGIVVPDGDDQEGVSNGTGGKAVGREAEIGRVLSGIKDVRNVVWLTADVHYTAAHHYSPDRADFQDFAPFWEFVSGPLNAGGFGPNKMDGTFGPEVVY
;
A
#
# COMPACT_ATOMS: atom_id res chain seq x y z
N ASP A 1 -7.10 15.61 18.01
CA ASP A 1 -8.08 14.54 17.81
C ASP A 1 -7.45 13.14 17.79
N GLY A 2 -6.14 13.04 18.02
CA GLY A 2 -5.40 11.76 18.07
C GLY A 2 -5.17 11.08 16.70
N ARG A 3 -5.57 11.72 15.60
CA ARG A 3 -5.42 11.18 14.26
C ARG A 3 -3.95 11.16 13.83
N VAL A 4 -3.45 9.97 13.45
CA VAL A 4 -2.06 9.76 13.04
C VAL A 4 -1.86 10.13 11.57
N TYR A 5 -2.75 9.73 10.66
CA TYR A 5 -2.60 10.05 9.26
C TYR A 5 -2.66 11.55 9.00
N ARG A 6 -1.71 12.05 8.21
CA ARG A 6 -1.51 13.48 7.99
C ARG A 6 -0.73 13.76 6.71
N LYS A 7 -0.80 15.02 6.26
CA LYS A 7 0.04 15.53 5.18
C LYS A 7 1.14 16.41 5.75
N ILE A 8 2.35 16.28 5.21
CA ILE A 8 3.50 17.13 5.49
C ILE A 8 3.95 17.71 4.14
N SER A 9 4.11 19.03 4.07
CA SER A 9 4.54 19.72 2.85
C SER A 9 5.94 20.33 3.00
N TYR A 10 6.80 20.08 2.03
CA TYR A 10 8.13 20.67 1.93
C TYR A 10 8.18 21.58 0.68
N GLY A 11 7.62 22.76 0.80
CA GLY A 11 7.53 23.73 -0.29
C GLY A 11 6.79 23.19 -1.52
N SER A 12 7.23 23.60 -2.70
CA SER A 12 6.62 23.20 -3.97
C SER A 12 7.12 21.86 -4.52
N LEU A 13 8.13 21.26 -3.89
CA LEU A 13 8.79 20.07 -4.43
C LEU A 13 8.21 18.77 -3.89
N LEU A 14 7.73 18.74 -2.64
CA LEU A 14 7.40 17.50 -1.98
C LEU A 14 6.20 17.63 -1.04
N ASP A 15 5.21 16.78 -1.25
CA ASP A 15 4.14 16.48 -0.29
C ASP A 15 4.27 15.02 0.18
N ILE A 16 4.22 14.81 1.49
CA ILE A 16 4.24 13.47 2.09
C ILE A 16 2.87 13.22 2.73
N PHE A 17 2.22 12.14 2.32
CA PHE A 17 0.97 11.64 2.87
C PHE A 17 1.29 10.45 3.77
N VAL A 18 1.31 10.68 5.09
CA VAL A 18 1.54 9.63 6.07
C VAL A 18 0.21 8.94 6.35
N LEU A 19 0.15 7.64 6.15
CA LEU A 19 -1.04 6.82 6.43
C LEU A 19 -0.97 6.20 7.83
N ASP A 20 -2.08 5.66 8.25
CA ASP A 20 -2.23 4.85 9.47
C ASP A 20 -3.10 3.64 9.11
N MET A 21 -2.45 2.55 8.77
CA MET A 21 -3.14 1.30 8.52
C MET A 21 -3.40 0.55 9.83
N ARG A 22 -2.51 0.68 10.82
CA ARG A 22 -2.60 -0.06 12.08
C ARG A 22 -3.85 0.25 12.89
N SER A 23 -4.20 1.53 13.01
CA SER A 23 -5.39 1.93 13.80
C SER A 23 -6.70 1.78 13.03
N TYR A 24 -6.64 1.66 11.70
CA TYR A 24 -7.83 1.66 10.83
C TYR A 24 -8.13 0.32 10.19
N LYS A 25 -7.17 -0.62 10.20
CA LYS A 25 -7.44 -1.95 9.67
C LYS A 25 -8.37 -2.76 10.56
N ASP A 26 -9.18 -3.59 9.95
CA ASP A 26 -9.92 -4.63 10.66
C ASP A 26 -8.95 -5.67 11.26
N ARG A 27 -9.47 -6.50 12.17
CA ARG A 27 -8.73 -7.68 12.66
C ARG A 27 -8.15 -8.47 11.47
N ASN A 28 -6.95 -9.03 11.65
CA ASN A 28 -6.35 -9.87 10.63
C ASN A 28 -7.30 -11.01 10.27
N PRO A 29 -7.62 -11.20 8.98
CA PRO A 29 -8.43 -12.34 8.54
C PRO A 29 -7.56 -13.58 8.49
N ASP A 30 -8.17 -14.75 8.67
CA ASP A 30 -7.49 -16.01 8.36
C ASP A 30 -7.00 -15.98 6.90
N SER A 31 -5.86 -16.59 6.64
CA SER A 31 -5.25 -16.64 5.31
C SER A 31 -6.15 -17.37 4.28
N GLY A 32 -5.91 -17.13 3.00
CA GLY A 32 -6.67 -17.74 1.92
C GLY A 32 -8.06 -17.13 1.73
N ALA A 33 -9.12 -17.97 1.63
CA ALA A 33 -10.46 -17.50 1.28
C ALA A 33 -11.05 -16.46 2.24
N SER A 34 -10.65 -16.45 3.52
CA SER A 34 -11.11 -15.44 4.48
C SER A 34 -10.52 -14.08 4.20
N ALA A 35 -9.29 -14.00 3.70
CA ALA A 35 -8.63 -12.73 3.36
C ALA A 35 -9.27 -12.03 2.15
N THR A 36 -10.08 -12.73 1.36
CA THR A 36 -10.82 -12.14 0.22
C THR A 36 -12.17 -11.54 0.61
N LYS A 37 -12.65 -11.77 1.83
CA LYS A 37 -13.90 -11.17 2.32
C LYS A 37 -13.74 -9.65 2.46
N PRO A 38 -14.84 -8.88 2.34
CA PRO A 38 -14.78 -7.44 2.57
C PRO A 38 -14.11 -7.10 3.89
N GLY A 39 -13.17 -6.17 3.85
CA GLY A 39 -12.40 -5.73 5.00
C GLY A 39 -11.75 -4.37 4.77
N HIS A 40 -11.34 -3.73 5.84
CA HIS A 40 -10.73 -2.40 5.82
C HIS A 40 -9.23 -2.46 6.13
N ILE A 41 -8.46 -1.59 5.48
CA ILE A 41 -7.06 -1.31 5.77
C ILE A 41 -6.85 0.18 6.08
N LEU A 42 -7.57 1.06 5.39
CA LEU A 42 -7.54 2.52 5.56
C LEU A 42 -8.83 3.04 6.18
N GLY A 43 -9.96 2.41 5.85
CA GLY A 43 -11.30 2.92 6.11
C GLY A 43 -11.67 4.10 5.20
N ALA A 44 -12.96 4.26 4.93
CA ALA A 44 -13.50 5.19 3.92
C ALA A 44 -13.07 6.66 4.11
N LYS A 45 -12.90 7.12 5.36
CA LYS A 45 -12.50 8.52 5.62
C LYS A 45 -11.05 8.79 5.21
N GLN A 46 -10.13 7.89 5.57
CA GLN A 46 -8.72 8.02 5.23
C GLN A 46 -8.50 7.81 3.73
N GLU A 47 -9.16 6.80 3.13
CA GLU A 47 -9.15 6.55 1.69
C GLU A 47 -9.54 7.82 0.91
N LYS A 48 -10.70 8.42 1.24
CA LYS A 48 -11.15 9.66 0.59
C LYS A 48 -10.19 10.83 0.80
N TRP A 49 -9.68 11.00 2.02
CA TRP A 49 -8.71 12.06 2.35
C TRP A 49 -7.43 11.91 1.53
N LEU A 50 -6.93 10.68 1.36
CA LEU A 50 -5.73 10.41 0.57
C LEU A 50 -5.95 10.74 -0.90
N ILE A 51 -7.00 10.21 -1.52
CA ILE A 51 -7.32 10.45 -2.93
C ILE A 51 -7.47 11.94 -3.20
N ASP A 52 -8.29 12.64 -2.41
CA ASP A 52 -8.52 14.07 -2.56
C ASP A 52 -7.24 14.88 -2.34
N GLY A 53 -6.44 14.51 -1.35
CA GLY A 53 -5.21 15.19 -1.01
C GLY A 53 -4.14 15.05 -2.10
N VAL A 54 -3.93 13.85 -2.62
CA VAL A 54 -2.98 13.57 -3.70
C VAL A 54 -3.40 14.29 -4.99
N LYS A 55 -4.69 14.25 -5.35
CA LYS A 55 -5.22 14.96 -6.54
C LYS A 55 -5.09 16.48 -6.44
N LYS A 56 -5.23 17.04 -5.24
CA LYS A 56 -5.11 18.50 -5.01
C LYS A 56 -3.67 18.97 -4.85
N SER A 57 -2.72 18.06 -4.67
CA SER A 57 -1.32 18.40 -4.46
C SER A 57 -0.72 19.02 -5.72
N THR A 58 -0.13 20.20 -5.58
CA THR A 58 0.65 20.89 -6.61
C THR A 58 2.15 20.64 -6.51
N ALA A 59 2.60 19.89 -5.49
CA ALA A 59 4.01 19.55 -5.34
C ALA A 59 4.50 18.67 -6.50
N THR A 60 5.77 18.79 -6.86
CA THR A 60 6.38 17.98 -7.91
C THR A 60 6.29 16.49 -7.58
N TRP A 61 6.65 16.11 -6.34
CA TRP A 61 6.62 14.74 -5.87
C TRP A 61 5.56 14.54 -4.78
N LYS A 62 4.87 13.40 -4.81
CA LYS A 62 3.94 12.96 -3.79
C LYS A 62 4.44 11.63 -3.26
N ILE A 63 4.82 11.61 -1.99
CA ILE A 63 5.19 10.39 -1.29
C ILE A 63 3.99 9.92 -0.49
N ILE A 64 3.60 8.67 -0.66
CA ILE A 64 2.63 8.00 0.21
C ILE A 64 3.43 7.07 1.12
N ALA A 65 3.49 7.42 2.40
CA ALA A 65 4.22 6.66 3.41
C ALA A 65 3.23 5.88 4.27
N ASN A 66 3.31 4.57 4.21
CA ASN A 66 2.43 3.66 4.94
C ASN A 66 3.21 2.54 5.62
N ASP A 67 2.58 1.95 6.60
CA ASP A 67 3.18 0.99 7.51
C ASP A 67 3.28 -0.42 6.91
N LEU A 68 2.39 -0.81 6.00
CA LEU A 68 2.37 -2.15 5.41
C LEU A 68 2.65 -2.13 3.90
N PRO A 69 3.39 -3.10 3.36
CA PRO A 69 3.63 -3.16 1.91
C PRO A 69 2.37 -3.55 1.14
N LEU A 70 2.34 -3.18 -0.16
CA LEU A 70 1.14 -3.33 -0.98
C LEU A 70 0.98 -4.74 -1.57
N GLY A 71 2.05 -5.30 -2.15
CA GLY A 71 1.99 -6.56 -2.87
C GLY A 71 2.73 -7.71 -2.18
N ILE A 72 3.30 -7.47 -1.01
CA ILE A 72 3.94 -8.54 -0.23
C ILE A 72 2.89 -9.25 0.60
N VAL A 73 2.89 -10.57 0.55
CA VAL A 73 2.08 -11.43 1.43
C VAL A 73 2.75 -11.45 2.82
N VAL A 74 2.08 -10.92 3.82
CA VAL A 74 2.60 -10.83 5.19
C VAL A 74 1.77 -11.74 6.10
N PRO A 75 2.23 -12.98 6.37
CA PRO A 75 1.55 -13.87 7.28
C PRO A 75 1.77 -13.46 8.74
N ASP A 76 0.76 -13.70 9.58
CA ASP A 76 0.79 -13.53 11.04
C ASP A 76 0.21 -14.80 11.67
N GLY A 77 1.05 -15.82 11.83
CA GLY A 77 0.61 -17.18 12.14
C GLY A 77 -0.27 -17.73 11.02
N ASP A 78 -1.51 -18.09 11.35
CA ASP A 78 -2.51 -18.57 10.40
C ASP A 78 -3.28 -17.40 9.71
N ASP A 79 -3.09 -16.18 10.18
CA ASP A 79 -3.76 -14.97 9.70
C ASP A 79 -2.94 -14.25 8.63
N GLN A 80 -3.57 -13.30 7.94
CA GLN A 80 -2.97 -12.40 6.96
C GLN A 80 -2.91 -10.97 7.53
N GLU A 81 -1.70 -10.44 7.75
CA GLU A 81 -1.54 -9.10 8.32
C GLU A 81 -1.58 -7.98 7.28
N GLY A 82 -0.92 -8.19 6.13
CA GLY A 82 -0.69 -7.17 5.12
C GLY A 82 -1.93 -6.74 4.34
N VAL A 83 -1.69 -5.87 3.37
CA VAL A 83 -2.70 -5.42 2.39
C VAL A 83 -3.09 -6.58 1.48
N SER A 84 -2.08 -7.25 0.94
CA SER A 84 -2.24 -8.37 0.00
C SER A 84 -2.96 -9.55 0.64
N ASN A 85 -3.94 -10.11 -0.07
CA ASN A 85 -4.66 -11.29 0.38
C ASN A 85 -3.97 -12.62 0.01
N GLY A 86 -2.92 -12.59 -0.82
CA GLY A 86 -2.12 -13.74 -1.20
C GLY A 86 -2.76 -14.68 -2.23
N THR A 87 -3.93 -14.32 -2.79
CA THR A 87 -4.67 -15.18 -3.73
C THR A 87 -4.50 -14.76 -5.18
N GLY A 88 -4.07 -13.51 -5.44
CA GLY A 88 -4.04 -12.90 -6.77
C GLY A 88 -5.45 -12.64 -7.33
N GLY A 89 -5.53 -12.15 -8.55
CA GLY A 89 -6.78 -11.90 -9.23
C GLY A 89 -7.37 -10.53 -8.97
N LYS A 90 -8.68 -10.44 -8.75
CA LYS A 90 -9.35 -9.16 -8.51
C LYS A 90 -8.94 -8.58 -7.16
N ALA A 91 -8.79 -7.24 -7.10
CA ALA A 91 -8.60 -6.52 -5.86
C ALA A 91 -9.84 -6.69 -4.95
N VAL A 92 -9.76 -7.58 -3.99
CA VAL A 92 -10.83 -7.92 -3.04
C VAL A 92 -10.32 -7.85 -1.60
N GLY A 93 -11.18 -7.99 -0.61
CA GLY A 93 -10.77 -7.84 0.78
C GLY A 93 -10.19 -6.44 1.04
N ARG A 94 -9.06 -6.39 1.72
CA ARG A 94 -8.32 -5.15 2.01
C ARG A 94 -7.74 -4.48 0.75
N GLU A 95 -7.35 -5.28 -0.25
CA GLU A 95 -6.85 -4.78 -1.52
C GLU A 95 -7.84 -3.89 -2.26
N ALA A 96 -9.16 -4.09 -2.03
CA ALA A 96 -10.18 -3.27 -2.68
C ALA A 96 -10.06 -1.77 -2.34
N GLU A 97 -9.63 -1.43 -1.11
CA GLU A 97 -9.39 -0.03 -0.74
C GLU A 97 -8.17 0.54 -1.47
N ILE A 98 -7.09 -0.23 -1.55
CA ILE A 98 -5.88 0.19 -2.30
C ILE A 98 -6.18 0.27 -3.79
N GLY A 99 -6.95 -0.67 -4.36
CA GLY A 99 -7.41 -0.59 -5.75
C GLY A 99 -8.16 0.71 -6.04
N ARG A 100 -9.08 1.13 -5.15
CA ARG A 100 -9.80 2.42 -5.29
C ARG A 100 -8.87 3.62 -5.15
N VAL A 101 -7.88 3.58 -4.24
CA VAL A 101 -6.86 4.64 -4.13
C VAL A 101 -6.07 4.74 -5.43
N LEU A 102 -5.53 3.64 -5.92
CA LEU A 102 -4.74 3.61 -7.15
C LEU A 102 -5.53 4.12 -8.36
N SER A 103 -6.78 3.67 -8.53
CA SER A 103 -7.69 4.18 -9.58
C SER A 103 -7.97 5.67 -9.41
N GLY A 104 -8.19 6.11 -8.17
CA GLY A 104 -8.50 7.50 -7.85
C GLY A 104 -7.37 8.49 -8.16
N ILE A 105 -6.10 8.03 -8.12
CA ILE A 105 -4.92 8.87 -8.32
C ILE A 105 -4.17 8.58 -9.63
N LYS A 106 -4.68 7.70 -10.50
CA LYS A 106 -3.97 7.23 -11.71
C LYS A 106 -3.51 8.33 -12.67
N ASP A 107 -4.19 9.47 -12.67
CA ASP A 107 -3.82 10.62 -13.52
C ASP A 107 -2.81 11.57 -12.84
N VAL A 108 -2.40 11.27 -11.61
CA VAL A 108 -1.44 12.09 -10.85
C VAL A 108 -0.03 11.56 -11.08
N ARG A 109 0.87 12.43 -11.53
CA ARG A 109 2.28 12.08 -11.79
C ARG A 109 3.15 12.16 -10.54
N ASN A 110 4.29 11.47 -10.58
CA ASN A 110 5.34 11.51 -9.56
C ASN A 110 4.82 11.08 -8.18
N VAL A 111 4.05 10.00 -8.15
CA VAL A 111 3.61 9.34 -6.91
C VAL A 111 4.53 8.16 -6.63
N VAL A 112 5.07 8.10 -5.41
CA VAL A 112 5.96 7.04 -4.92
C VAL A 112 5.43 6.55 -3.58
N TRP A 113 5.47 5.24 -3.37
CA TRP A 113 5.11 4.61 -2.10
C TRP A 113 6.36 4.27 -1.30
N LEU A 114 6.37 4.62 -0.02
CA LEU A 114 7.35 4.17 0.97
C LEU A 114 6.63 3.29 1.98
N THR A 115 7.09 2.07 2.12
CA THR A 115 6.47 1.08 3.01
C THR A 115 7.50 0.46 3.96
N ALA A 116 7.08 -0.37 4.88
CA ALA A 116 7.94 -0.95 5.90
C ALA A 116 7.47 -2.35 6.32
N ASP A 117 7.57 -2.69 7.60
CA ASP A 117 7.04 -3.85 8.29
C ASP A 117 7.83 -5.17 8.08
N VAL A 118 8.19 -5.53 6.87
CA VAL A 118 8.70 -6.88 6.53
C VAL A 118 10.20 -7.11 6.82
N HIS A 119 10.86 -6.22 7.55
CA HIS A 119 12.22 -6.36 8.07
C HIS A 119 13.31 -6.63 7.02
N TYR A 120 13.08 -6.27 5.76
CA TYR A 120 14.09 -6.23 4.70
C TYR A 120 13.83 -5.05 3.77
N THR A 121 14.85 -4.66 3.01
CA THR A 121 14.75 -3.59 2.03
C THR A 121 14.45 -4.17 0.66
N ALA A 122 13.50 -3.57 -0.05
CA ALA A 122 13.15 -3.98 -1.40
C ALA A 122 12.71 -2.79 -2.25
N ALA A 123 12.79 -2.94 -3.57
CA ALA A 123 12.23 -2.01 -4.53
C ALA A 123 11.33 -2.77 -5.50
N HIS A 124 10.07 -2.39 -5.55
CA HIS A 124 9.07 -3.00 -6.42
C HIS A 124 8.56 -2.00 -7.45
N HIS A 125 8.47 -2.44 -8.70
CA HIS A 125 7.81 -1.70 -9.76
C HIS A 125 6.47 -2.34 -10.08
N TYR A 126 5.40 -1.58 -9.93
CA TYR A 126 4.04 -2.01 -10.24
C TYR A 126 3.63 -1.52 -11.62
N SER A 127 3.04 -2.41 -12.43
CA SER A 127 2.56 -2.06 -13.76
C SER A 127 1.24 -2.76 -14.09
N PRO A 128 0.27 -2.03 -14.65
CA PRO A 128 -0.98 -2.62 -15.15
C PRO A 128 -0.79 -3.79 -16.10
N ASP A 129 0.28 -3.77 -16.91
CA ASP A 129 0.56 -4.83 -17.89
C ASP A 129 0.86 -6.19 -17.26
N ARG A 130 1.24 -6.21 -15.99
CA ARG A 130 1.53 -7.43 -15.22
C ARG A 130 0.48 -7.72 -14.15
N ALA A 131 -0.50 -6.84 -13.99
CA ALA A 131 -1.47 -6.87 -12.91
C ALA A 131 -2.79 -7.53 -13.33
N ASP A 132 -3.42 -8.23 -12.40
CA ASP A 132 -4.80 -8.66 -12.54
C ASP A 132 -5.78 -7.49 -12.42
N PHE A 133 -5.51 -6.55 -11.52
CA PHE A 133 -6.21 -5.27 -11.42
C PHE A 133 -5.43 -4.20 -12.19
N GLN A 134 -6.02 -3.64 -13.26
CA GLN A 134 -5.31 -2.81 -14.24
C GLN A 134 -5.66 -1.30 -14.20
N ASP A 135 -6.63 -0.89 -13.37
CA ASP A 135 -7.08 0.51 -13.35
C ASP A 135 -6.18 1.42 -12.50
N PHE A 136 -4.91 1.50 -12.85
CA PHE A 136 -3.93 2.40 -12.21
C PHE A 136 -2.78 2.79 -13.18
N ALA A 137 -2.01 3.81 -12.84
CA ALA A 137 -0.76 4.14 -13.53
C ALA A 137 0.44 3.44 -12.87
N PRO A 138 1.49 3.08 -13.62
CA PRO A 138 2.70 2.48 -13.04
C PRO A 138 3.29 3.33 -11.91
N PHE A 139 3.77 2.67 -10.87
CA PHE A 139 4.40 3.33 -9.72
C PHE A 139 5.50 2.47 -9.09
N TRP A 140 6.29 3.12 -8.22
CA TRP A 140 7.32 2.47 -7.40
C TRP A 140 6.89 2.38 -5.95
N GLU A 141 7.20 1.24 -5.33
CA GLU A 141 7.18 1.03 -3.90
C GLU A 141 8.60 0.73 -3.42
N PHE A 142 9.05 1.48 -2.43
CA PHE A 142 10.31 1.20 -1.74
C PHE A 142 9.99 0.75 -0.32
N VAL A 143 10.35 -0.49 -0.03
CA VAL A 143 10.19 -1.09 1.31
C VAL A 143 11.43 -0.76 2.12
N SER A 144 11.23 -0.17 3.29
CA SER A 144 12.31 0.19 4.20
C SER A 144 12.55 -0.92 5.22
N GLY A 145 13.77 -1.40 5.29
CA GLY A 145 14.18 -2.36 6.29
C GLY A 145 14.25 -1.77 7.71
N PRO A 146 14.42 -2.60 8.73
CA PRO A 146 14.42 -2.17 10.12
C PRO A 146 15.71 -1.43 10.48
N LEU A 147 15.60 -0.45 11.39
CA LEU A 147 16.77 0.20 12.00
C LEU A 147 17.40 -0.67 13.10
N ASN A 148 16.60 -1.46 13.79
CA ASN A 148 17.04 -2.24 14.93
C ASN A 148 16.13 -3.44 15.21
N ALA A 149 15.99 -4.34 14.24
CA ALA A 149 15.28 -5.60 14.39
C ALA A 149 15.96 -6.68 13.55
N GLY A 150 15.70 -7.95 13.85
CA GLY A 150 16.15 -9.07 13.03
C GLY A 150 15.51 -9.02 11.65
N GLY A 151 16.26 -9.40 10.60
CA GLY A 151 15.74 -9.55 9.24
C GLY A 151 15.01 -10.89 9.07
N PHE A 152 14.05 -10.93 8.17
CA PHE A 152 13.40 -12.15 7.67
C PHE A 152 12.94 -11.96 6.22
N GLY A 153 12.46 -13.01 5.59
CA GLY A 153 12.03 -12.95 4.19
C GLY A 153 13.07 -13.57 3.26
N PRO A 154 12.96 -13.35 1.94
CA PRO A 154 11.89 -12.60 1.29
C PRO A 154 10.53 -13.32 1.36
N ASN A 155 9.47 -12.54 1.42
CA ASN A 155 8.09 -13.03 1.42
C ASN A 155 7.58 -13.24 -0.01
N LYS A 156 6.51 -14.04 -0.15
CA LYS A 156 5.82 -14.23 -1.42
C LYS A 156 5.16 -12.92 -1.89
N MET A 157 5.19 -12.68 -3.20
CA MET A 157 4.46 -11.58 -3.84
C MET A 157 3.08 -12.03 -4.32
N ASP A 158 2.12 -11.10 -4.30
CA ASP A 158 0.78 -11.26 -4.84
C ASP A 158 0.67 -10.51 -6.19
N GLY A 159 0.05 -11.15 -7.19
CA GLY A 159 -0.05 -10.63 -8.54
C GLY A 159 -1.17 -9.59 -8.76
N THR A 160 -2.04 -9.34 -7.78
CA THR A 160 -3.20 -8.45 -7.93
C THR A 160 -2.83 -7.10 -8.56
N PHE A 161 -1.77 -6.46 -8.09
CA PHE A 161 -1.26 -5.18 -8.61
C PHE A 161 0.00 -5.33 -9.48
N GLY A 162 0.40 -6.53 -9.86
CA GLY A 162 1.50 -6.81 -10.77
C GLY A 162 2.87 -6.30 -10.35
N PRO A 163 3.33 -6.57 -9.11
CA PRO A 163 4.66 -6.17 -8.66
C PRO A 163 5.76 -6.93 -9.40
N GLU A 164 6.84 -6.21 -9.71
CA GLU A 164 8.12 -6.77 -10.12
C GLU A 164 9.15 -6.44 -9.05
N VAL A 165 9.83 -7.45 -8.54
CA VAL A 165 10.93 -7.26 -7.60
C VAL A 165 12.16 -6.83 -8.39
N VAL A 166 12.60 -5.60 -8.20
CA VAL A 166 13.76 -5.02 -8.90
C VAL A 166 15.01 -5.08 -8.01
N TYR A 167 14.79 -4.99 -6.70
CA TYR A 167 15.83 -5.12 -5.68
C TYR A 167 15.25 -5.74 -4.41
#